data_4c98c41226960466d69bcb0dd9c05862
#
_entry.id   4c98c41226960466d69bcb0dd9c05862
#
_cell.length_a   1.000
_cell.length_b   1.000
_cell.length_c   1.000
_cell.angle_alpha   90.00
_cell.angle_beta   90.00
_cell.angle_gamma   90.00
#
_symmetry.space_group_name_H-M   'P 1'
#
loop_
_entity.id
_entity.type
_entity.pdbx_description
1 polymer ?
#
loop_
_entity_poly.entity_id
_entity_poly.type
_entity_poly.pdbx_seq_one_letter_code
_entity_poly.pdbx_strand_id
1 'polypeptide(L)'
;MNEIPDKIDAKEADYLYFKPSGIVGAGMGLFSSISIYENEIISLFKGELLSNAEANKRAKNKQDGYFINMLDGSIMDSKHVKCFAKYANDAEGLGKQTLKNNAKITLNENHNVCLVATKPIKIGDEICCSYGKPYWVKFKNASH
;
A
#
# COMPACT_ATOMS: atom_id res chain seq x y z
N MET A 1 12.51 3.44 -19.15
CA MET A 1 11.26 4.22 -19.24
C MET A 1 10.21 3.61 -18.32
N ASN A 2 9.62 4.42 -17.49
CA ASN A 2 8.60 3.93 -16.56
C ASN A 2 7.25 3.83 -17.27
N GLU A 3 6.63 2.68 -17.15
CA GLU A 3 5.28 2.51 -17.66
C GLU A 3 4.29 3.24 -16.76
N ILE A 4 3.28 3.86 -17.38
CA ILE A 4 2.17 4.42 -16.64
C ILE A 4 1.28 3.24 -16.22
N PRO A 5 0.96 3.12 -14.91
CA PRO A 5 0.10 2.02 -14.48
C PRO A 5 -1.28 2.08 -15.14
N ASP A 6 -1.83 0.92 -15.44
CA ASP A 6 -3.14 0.79 -16.06
C ASP A 6 -4.25 0.87 -15.03
N LYS A 7 -5.26 1.65 -15.34
CA LYS A 7 -6.42 1.78 -14.46
C LYS A 7 -7.40 0.62 -14.66
N ILE A 8 -7.87 0.03 -13.55
CA ILE A 8 -8.93 -0.97 -13.60
C ILE A 8 -10.27 -0.22 -13.74
N ASP A 9 -11.09 -0.62 -14.72
CA ASP A 9 -12.36 0.02 -14.99
C ASP A 9 -13.46 -0.54 -14.10
N ALA A 10 -13.30 -0.33 -12.79
CA ALA A 10 -14.26 -0.76 -11.78
C ALA A 10 -13.96 0.00 -10.49
N LYS A 11 -14.96 0.11 -9.63
CA LYS A 11 -14.76 0.69 -8.30
C LYS A 11 -14.05 -0.31 -7.42
N GLU A 12 -13.15 0.18 -6.56
CA GLU A 12 -12.39 -0.70 -5.68
C GLU A 12 -13.29 -1.58 -4.83
N ALA A 13 -14.38 -1.03 -4.31
CA ALA A 13 -15.32 -1.80 -3.47
C ALA A 13 -16.01 -2.93 -4.22
N ASP A 14 -15.99 -2.91 -5.55
CA ASP A 14 -16.61 -3.95 -6.35
C ASP A 14 -15.71 -5.16 -6.55
N TYR A 15 -14.40 -5.02 -6.33
CA TYR A 15 -13.49 -6.14 -6.53
C TYR A 15 -12.50 -6.37 -5.38
N LEU A 16 -12.32 -5.42 -4.46
CA LEU A 16 -11.41 -5.59 -3.33
C LEU A 16 -12.18 -5.92 -2.05
N TYR A 17 -11.59 -6.77 -1.24
CA TYR A 17 -12.10 -7.07 0.09
C TYR A 17 -10.94 -7.39 1.01
N PHE A 18 -11.20 -7.35 2.31
CA PHE A 18 -10.20 -7.74 3.30
C PHE A 18 -10.75 -8.87 4.16
N LYS A 19 -9.86 -9.75 4.58
CA LYS A 19 -10.16 -10.87 5.47
C LYS A 19 -8.86 -11.24 6.19
N PRO A 20 -8.90 -12.16 7.17
CA PRO A 20 -7.65 -12.52 7.85
C PRO A 20 -6.58 -12.94 6.87
N SER A 21 -5.38 -12.38 7.07
CA SER A 21 -4.21 -12.63 6.24
C SER A 21 -3.74 -14.07 6.39
N GLY A 22 -3.17 -14.63 5.32
CA GLY A 22 -2.45 -15.89 5.39
C GLY A 22 -1.09 -15.78 6.07
N ILE A 23 -0.65 -14.55 6.34
CA ILE A 23 0.61 -14.32 7.05
C ILE A 23 0.33 -14.35 8.54
N VAL A 24 0.99 -15.26 9.26
CA VAL A 24 0.78 -15.41 10.71
C VAL A 24 1.12 -14.10 11.41
N GLY A 25 0.19 -13.62 12.24
CA GLY A 25 0.38 -12.41 13.03
C GLY A 25 0.14 -11.10 12.30
N ALA A 26 -0.23 -11.15 11.02
CA ALA A 26 -0.40 -9.93 10.24
C ALA A 26 -1.79 -9.28 10.34
N GLY A 27 -2.74 -9.96 11.00
CA GLY A 27 -4.11 -9.44 11.09
C GLY A 27 -4.86 -9.61 9.78
N MET A 28 -5.47 -8.54 9.28
CA MET A 28 -6.21 -8.58 8.01
C MET A 28 -5.28 -8.45 6.82
N GLY A 29 -5.67 -9.02 5.69
CA GLY A 29 -4.99 -8.90 4.42
C GLY A 29 -5.93 -8.42 3.34
N LEU A 30 -5.38 -8.03 2.20
CA LEU A 30 -6.13 -7.52 1.06
C LEU A 30 -6.23 -8.60 -0.01
N PHE A 31 -7.44 -8.73 -0.60
CA PHE A 31 -7.73 -9.74 -1.60
C PHE A 31 -8.56 -9.16 -2.72
N SER A 32 -8.53 -9.81 -3.88
CA SER A 32 -9.33 -9.40 -5.02
C SER A 32 -10.26 -10.52 -5.49
N SER A 33 -11.48 -10.16 -5.85
CA SER A 33 -12.43 -11.08 -6.45
C SER A 33 -12.33 -11.17 -7.97
N ILE A 34 -11.39 -10.42 -8.56
CA ILE A 34 -11.09 -10.49 -9.99
C ILE A 34 -9.60 -10.76 -10.19
N SER A 35 -9.25 -11.26 -11.37
CA SER A 35 -7.85 -11.37 -11.78
C SER A 35 -7.30 -9.98 -12.05
N ILE A 36 -6.09 -9.71 -11.57
CA ILE A 36 -5.42 -8.43 -11.79
C ILE A 36 -4.15 -8.72 -12.57
N TYR A 37 -3.91 -7.93 -13.60
CA TYR A 37 -2.75 -8.11 -14.47
C TYR A 37 -1.58 -7.26 -14.02
N GLU A 38 -0.39 -7.66 -14.43
CA GLU A 38 0.81 -6.90 -14.13
C GLU A 38 0.66 -5.46 -14.59
N ASN A 39 1.13 -4.51 -13.79
CA ASN A 39 1.08 -3.06 -14.02
C ASN A 39 -0.30 -2.43 -13.85
N GLU A 40 -1.31 -3.17 -13.43
CA GLU A 40 -2.61 -2.56 -13.12
C GLU A 40 -2.60 -1.94 -11.74
N ILE A 41 -3.30 -0.80 -11.61
CA ILE A 41 -3.49 -0.14 -10.32
C ILE A 41 -4.52 -0.94 -9.53
N ILE A 42 -4.09 -1.50 -8.41
CA ILE A 42 -4.97 -2.28 -7.54
C ILE A 42 -5.85 -1.35 -6.72
N SER A 43 -5.26 -0.33 -6.12
CA SER A 43 -5.94 0.54 -5.17
C SER A 43 -5.18 1.85 -5.00
N LEU A 44 -5.92 2.91 -4.71
CA LEU A 44 -5.30 4.19 -4.34
C LEU A 44 -5.21 4.28 -2.82
N PHE A 45 -4.08 4.76 -2.32
CA PHE A 45 -3.96 5.06 -0.91
C PHE A 45 -4.71 6.35 -0.60
N LYS A 46 -5.48 6.34 0.47
CA LYS A 46 -6.25 7.49 0.95
C LYS A 46 -5.96 7.67 2.43
N GLY A 47 -5.94 8.91 2.88
CA GLY A 47 -5.67 9.17 4.28
C GLY A 47 -5.67 10.65 4.59
N GLU A 48 -5.39 10.93 5.86
CA GLU A 48 -5.23 12.28 6.34
C GLU A 48 -3.80 12.75 6.10
N LEU A 49 -3.66 13.98 5.60
CA LEU A 49 -2.33 14.59 5.52
C LEU A 49 -2.04 15.26 6.87
N LEU A 50 -0.96 14.86 7.49
CA LEU A 50 -0.63 15.30 8.85
C LEU A 50 0.44 16.37 8.84
N SER A 51 0.32 17.32 9.78
CA SER A 51 1.43 18.20 10.12
C SER A 51 2.52 17.38 10.81
N ASN A 52 3.74 17.92 10.85
CA ASN A 52 4.84 17.24 11.55
C ASN A 52 4.52 17.05 13.04
N ALA A 53 3.88 18.03 13.66
CA ALA A 53 3.51 17.94 15.07
C ALA A 53 2.51 16.81 15.32
N GLU A 54 1.49 16.71 14.46
CA GLU A 54 0.49 15.66 14.61
C GLU A 54 1.07 14.28 14.32
N ALA A 55 1.92 14.18 13.30
CA ALA A 55 2.60 12.92 12.98
C ALA A 55 3.46 12.45 14.14
N ASN A 56 4.24 13.36 14.74
CA ASN A 56 5.08 13.02 15.89
C ASN A 56 4.24 12.58 17.08
N LYS A 57 3.12 13.23 17.32
CA LYS A 57 2.22 12.88 18.42
C LYS A 57 1.67 11.47 18.25
N ARG A 58 1.20 11.14 17.04
CA ARG A 58 0.66 9.79 16.76
C ARG A 58 1.75 8.74 16.86
N ALA A 59 2.95 9.03 16.36
CA ALA A 59 4.08 8.09 16.43
C ALA A 59 4.49 7.80 17.88
N LYS A 60 4.50 8.83 18.73
CA LYS A 60 4.77 8.65 20.17
C LYS A 60 3.75 7.73 20.83
N ASN A 61 2.50 7.80 20.39
CA ASN A 61 1.43 6.98 20.92
C ASN A 61 1.31 5.64 20.20
N LYS A 62 2.29 5.29 19.37
CA LYS A 62 2.33 4.03 18.61
C LYS A 62 1.13 3.87 17.69
N GLN A 63 0.69 4.98 17.09
CA GLN A 63 -0.46 5.03 16.18
C GLN A 63 -0.02 5.31 14.74
N ASP A 64 1.22 4.95 14.39
CA ASP A 64 1.81 5.23 13.09
C ASP A 64 1.83 4.03 12.15
N GLY A 65 1.05 2.98 12.46
CA GLY A 65 1.07 1.74 11.69
C GLY A 65 0.62 1.88 10.23
N TYR A 66 -0.11 2.93 9.90
CA TYR A 66 -0.61 3.17 8.54
C TYR A 66 -0.08 4.47 7.94
N PHE A 67 1.08 4.89 8.38
CA PHE A 67 1.73 6.09 7.84
C PHE A 67 2.39 5.79 6.50
N ILE A 68 2.25 6.73 5.56
CA ILE A 68 2.97 6.71 4.30
C ILE A 68 3.70 8.03 4.15
N ASN A 69 5.01 7.95 3.89
CA ASN A 69 5.81 9.13 3.64
C ASN A 69 5.60 9.58 2.20
N MET A 70 5.11 10.79 2.03
CA MET A 70 4.87 11.36 0.71
C MET A 70 6.15 11.94 0.13
N LEU A 71 6.19 12.12 -1.18
CA LEU A 71 7.39 12.64 -1.86
C LEU A 71 7.77 14.05 -1.41
N ASP A 72 6.79 14.86 -1.03
CA ASP A 72 7.03 16.22 -0.56
C ASP A 72 7.44 16.31 0.91
N GLY A 73 7.60 15.16 1.56
CA GLY A 73 7.98 15.10 2.96
C GLY A 73 6.81 15.06 3.93
N SER A 74 5.59 15.25 3.44
CA SER A 74 4.42 15.14 4.31
C SER A 74 4.13 13.67 4.62
N ILE A 75 3.28 13.44 5.61
CA ILE A 75 2.89 12.09 6.02
C ILE A 75 1.39 11.94 5.85
N MET A 76 0.98 10.84 5.20
CA MET A 76 -0.42 10.47 5.07
C MET A 76 -0.71 9.34 6.04
N ASP A 77 -1.79 9.46 6.81
CA ASP A 77 -2.23 8.41 7.74
C ASP A 77 -3.57 7.86 7.26
N SER A 78 -3.58 6.57 6.92
CA SER A 78 -4.78 5.90 6.41
C SER A 78 -5.61 5.25 7.52
N LYS A 79 -5.19 5.35 8.79
CA LYS A 79 -5.82 4.60 9.87
C LYS A 79 -7.31 4.88 10.02
N HIS A 80 -7.71 6.15 9.92
CA HIS A 80 -9.10 6.56 10.17
C HIS A 80 -9.87 6.83 8.89
N VAL A 81 -9.33 6.48 7.74
CA VAL A 81 -9.94 6.71 6.44
C VAL A 81 -10.19 5.37 5.76
N LYS A 82 -11.33 5.23 5.09
CA LYS A 82 -11.63 4.02 4.34
C LYS A 82 -10.63 3.91 3.18
N CYS A 83 -9.84 2.84 3.22
CA CYS A 83 -8.75 2.64 2.24
C CYS A 83 -8.44 1.16 2.16
N PHE A 84 -8.65 0.55 1.00
CA PHE A 84 -8.35 -0.86 0.82
C PHE A 84 -6.84 -1.12 0.82
N ALA A 85 -6.09 -0.23 0.19
CA ALA A 85 -4.64 -0.42 0.02
C ALA A 85 -3.91 -0.62 1.34
N LYS A 86 -4.41 -0.03 2.44
CA LYS A 86 -3.74 -0.13 3.74
C LYS A 86 -3.71 -1.55 4.30
N TYR A 87 -4.53 -2.46 3.77
CA TYR A 87 -4.57 -3.85 4.25
C TYR A 87 -3.56 -4.75 3.53
N ALA A 88 -2.85 -4.26 2.52
CA ALA A 88 -1.79 -5.03 1.89
C ALA A 88 -0.61 -5.17 2.85
N ASN A 89 -0.24 -6.40 3.16
CA ASN A 89 0.85 -6.69 4.08
C ASN A 89 2.16 -6.89 3.32
N ASP A 90 3.28 -6.79 4.02
CA ASP A 90 4.60 -7.09 3.46
C ASP A 90 4.93 -8.55 3.74
N ALA A 91 4.79 -9.40 2.72
CA ALA A 91 5.03 -10.83 2.86
C ALA A 91 6.51 -11.15 3.09
N GLU A 92 7.39 -10.29 2.59
CA GLU A 92 8.84 -10.56 2.65
C GLU A 92 9.50 -9.92 3.85
N GLY A 93 8.81 -9.01 4.52
CA GLY A 93 9.35 -8.34 5.68
C GLY A 93 9.40 -9.20 6.94
N LEU A 94 8.63 -10.28 6.97
CA LEU A 94 8.55 -11.16 8.14
C LEU A 94 9.38 -12.45 7.99
N GLY A 95 10.22 -12.54 6.99
CA GLY A 95 11.19 -13.63 6.84
C GLY A 95 10.62 -14.91 6.26
N LYS A 96 10.23 -15.85 7.09
CA LYS A 96 9.95 -17.22 6.64
C LYS A 96 8.55 -17.45 6.08
N GLN A 97 8.11 -16.59 5.17
CA GLN A 97 6.80 -16.76 4.55
C GLN A 97 6.93 -17.45 3.21
N THR A 98 5.93 -18.27 2.88
CA THR A 98 5.80 -18.85 1.54
C THR A 98 5.22 -17.83 0.56
N LEU A 99 4.46 -16.86 1.07
CA LEU A 99 3.93 -15.79 0.24
C LEU A 99 5.02 -14.81 -0.17
N LYS A 100 4.87 -14.27 -1.37
CA LYS A 100 5.79 -13.26 -1.90
C LYS A 100 5.02 -11.98 -2.19
N ASN A 101 5.72 -10.87 -2.18
CA ASN A 101 5.11 -9.61 -2.57
C ASN A 101 4.80 -9.66 -4.07
N ASN A 102 3.58 -9.23 -4.42
CA ASN A 102 3.09 -9.21 -5.79
C ASN A 102 2.62 -7.83 -6.21
N ALA A 103 2.90 -6.84 -5.39
CA ALA A 103 2.52 -5.45 -5.64
C ALA A 103 3.59 -4.52 -5.11
N LYS A 104 3.53 -3.27 -5.55
CA LYS A 104 4.45 -2.22 -5.09
C LYS A 104 3.67 -0.93 -4.90
N ILE A 105 4.22 -0.04 -4.07
CA ILE A 105 3.69 1.30 -3.86
C ILE A 105 4.42 2.24 -4.82
N THR A 106 3.67 3.02 -5.58
CA THR A 106 4.25 3.96 -6.53
C THR A 106 3.27 5.13 -6.74
N LEU A 107 3.57 5.99 -7.70
CA LEU A 107 2.70 7.10 -8.06
C LEU A 107 2.01 6.81 -9.39
N ASN A 108 0.74 7.22 -9.51
CA ASN A 108 0.05 7.15 -10.80
C ASN A 108 0.38 8.41 -11.62
N GLU A 109 -0.26 8.56 -12.77
CA GLU A 109 0.00 9.70 -13.66
C GLU A 109 -0.36 11.05 -13.04
N ASN A 110 -1.24 11.03 -12.03
CA ASN A 110 -1.64 12.25 -11.31
C ASN A 110 -0.83 12.47 -10.03
N HIS A 111 0.25 11.70 -9.86
CA HIS A 111 1.12 11.73 -8.68
C HIS A 111 0.42 11.36 -7.37
N ASN A 112 -0.64 10.56 -7.46
CA ASN A 112 -1.28 9.99 -6.28
C ASN A 112 -0.62 8.67 -5.93
N VAL A 113 -0.49 8.39 -4.64
CA VAL A 113 0.11 7.14 -4.16
C VAL A 113 -0.84 5.98 -4.43
N CYS A 114 -0.34 4.95 -5.07
CA CYS A 114 -1.16 3.80 -5.42
C CYS A 114 -0.40 2.48 -5.24
N LEU A 115 -1.18 1.42 -5.17
CA LEU A 115 -0.69 0.05 -5.10
C LEU A 115 -0.85 -0.56 -6.49
N VAL A 116 0.24 -1.05 -7.06
CA VAL A 116 0.27 -1.55 -8.45
C VAL A 116 0.78 -2.98 -8.46
N ALA A 117 0.14 -3.83 -9.27
CA ALA A 117 0.56 -5.22 -9.40
C ALA A 117 1.92 -5.32 -10.11
N THR A 118 2.84 -6.07 -9.53
CA THR A 118 4.16 -6.32 -10.13
C THR A 118 4.19 -7.64 -10.91
N LYS A 119 3.14 -8.44 -10.76
CA LYS A 119 2.95 -9.70 -11.48
C LYS A 119 1.46 -10.03 -11.46
N PRO A 120 1.02 -10.98 -12.29
CA PRO A 120 -0.41 -11.34 -12.30
C PRO A 120 -0.87 -11.82 -10.93
N ILE A 121 -2.05 -11.37 -10.52
CA ILE A 121 -2.68 -11.75 -9.25
C ILE A 121 -3.96 -12.51 -9.59
N LYS A 122 -4.10 -13.72 -9.09
CA LYS A 122 -5.27 -14.55 -9.35
C LYS A 122 -6.37 -14.24 -8.33
N ILE A 123 -7.60 -14.53 -8.71
CA ILE A 123 -8.74 -14.44 -7.81
C ILE A 123 -8.42 -15.23 -6.53
N GLY A 124 -8.57 -14.58 -5.39
CA GLY A 124 -8.34 -15.21 -4.10
C GLY A 124 -6.91 -15.13 -3.58
N ASP A 125 -5.96 -14.69 -4.38
CA ASP A 125 -4.59 -14.50 -3.90
C ASP A 125 -4.53 -13.30 -2.96
N GLU A 126 -3.72 -13.41 -1.92
CA GLU A 126 -3.47 -12.27 -1.06
C GLU A 126 -2.55 -11.28 -1.77
N ILE A 127 -2.90 -10.00 -1.68
CA ILE A 127 -2.13 -8.92 -2.26
C ILE A 127 -1.14 -8.42 -1.22
N CYS A 128 0.16 -8.51 -1.52
CA CYS A 128 1.22 -8.15 -0.60
C CYS A 128 2.21 -7.21 -1.27
N CYS A 129 2.73 -6.25 -0.52
CA CYS A 129 3.70 -5.30 -1.05
C CYS A 129 4.72 -4.95 0.02
N SER A 130 5.91 -4.56 -0.43
CA SER A 130 6.86 -3.92 0.46
C SER A 130 6.35 -2.51 0.74
N TYR A 131 6.37 -2.10 2.01
CA TYR A 131 5.98 -0.74 2.36
C TYR A 131 7.05 0.26 1.97
N GLY A 132 7.66 -0.01 0.84
CA GLY A 132 8.46 0.95 0.12
C GLY A 132 9.60 1.54 0.91
N LYS A 133 10.02 0.86 1.95
CA LYS A 133 10.99 1.47 2.82
C LYS A 133 12.22 1.97 2.07
N PRO A 134 12.77 1.28 1.05
CA PRO A 134 13.90 1.87 0.34
C PRO A 134 13.52 3.11 -0.44
N TYR A 135 12.32 3.10 -1.05
CA TYR A 135 11.86 4.20 -1.88
C TYR A 135 11.46 5.41 -1.05
N TRP A 136 10.58 5.20 -0.07
CA TRP A 136 10.01 6.30 0.70
C TRP A 136 11.01 6.92 1.67
N VAL A 137 11.85 6.11 2.29
CA VAL A 137 12.92 6.61 3.15
C VAL A 137 13.92 7.41 2.34
N LYS A 138 14.24 6.95 1.13
CA LYS A 138 15.16 7.64 0.25
C LYS A 138 14.66 9.03 -0.12
N PHE A 139 13.39 9.16 -0.48
CA PHE A 139 12.80 10.45 -0.80
C PHE A 139 12.74 11.37 0.41
N LYS A 140 12.38 10.84 1.56
CA LYS A 140 12.36 11.61 2.80
C LYS A 140 13.74 12.17 3.11
N ASN A 141 14.78 11.36 2.96
CA ASN A 141 16.15 11.80 3.22
C ASN A 141 16.64 12.79 2.16
N ALA A 142 16.24 12.60 0.93
CA ALA A 142 16.64 13.48 -0.16
C ALA A 142 16.01 14.87 -0.06
N SER A 143 14.88 14.99 0.62
CA SER A 143 14.21 16.29 0.77
C SER A 143 14.77 17.11 1.92
N HIS A 144 15.77 16.59 2.60
CA HIS A 144 16.51 17.33 3.64
C HIS A 144 17.82 17.89 3.06
#